data_bc6acaa2c02f7580df76ab237c58d0c4
#
_entry.id   bc6acaa2c02f7580df76ab237c58d0c4
#
_cell.length_a   1.000
_cell.length_b   1.000
_cell.length_c   1.000
_cell.angle_alpha   90.00
_cell.angle_beta   90.00
_cell.angle_gamma   90.00
#
_symmetry.space_group_name_H-M   'P 1'
#
loop_
_entity.id
_entity.type
_entity.pdbx_description
1 polymer ?
#
loop_
_entity_poly.entity_id
_entity_poly.type
_entity_poly.pdbx_seq_one_letter_code
_entity_poly.pdbx_strand_id
1 'polypeptide(L)' 'MLEQIEAKYGLKLPRTVITIDYDEDVGDLFIRFKNADATEGEPTNDGKAIIFFDKKDKVAAIEITDITAI' A
#
# COMPACT_ATOMS: atom_id res chain seq x y z
N MET A 1 -10.58 5.64 -1.45
CA MET A 1 -9.10 5.59 -1.52
C MET A 1 -8.58 4.28 -2.10
N LEU A 2 -9.00 3.12 -1.60
CA LEU A 2 -8.50 1.83 -2.10
C LEU A 2 -8.83 1.61 -3.58
N GLU A 3 -10.02 2.00 -4.01
CA GLU A 3 -10.43 1.85 -5.39
C GLU A 3 -9.58 2.69 -6.35
N GLN A 4 -9.18 3.87 -5.90
CA GLN A 4 -8.32 4.76 -6.69
C GLN A 4 -6.92 4.17 -6.84
N ILE A 5 -6.39 3.54 -5.78
CA ILE A 5 -5.10 2.87 -5.83
C ILE A 5 -5.17 1.66 -6.75
N GLU A 6 -6.23 0.87 -6.67
CA GLU A 6 -6.42 -0.28 -7.56
C GLU A 6 -6.44 0.14 -9.03
N ALA A 7 -7.18 1.21 -9.33
CA ALA A 7 -7.28 1.69 -10.70
C ALA A 7 -5.96 2.26 -11.21
N LYS A 8 -5.25 3.00 -10.35
CA LYS A 8 -4.00 3.65 -10.74
C LYS A 8 -2.88 2.66 -11.02
N TYR A 9 -2.78 1.59 -10.23
CA TYR A 9 -1.66 0.66 -10.30
C TYR A 9 -2.03 -0.72 -10.86
N GLY A 10 -3.30 -0.92 -11.24
CA GLY A 10 -3.75 -2.19 -11.78
C GLY A 10 -3.72 -3.33 -10.78
N LEU A 11 -4.01 -3.04 -9.52
CA LEU A 11 -3.95 -4.00 -8.44
C LEU A 11 -5.34 -4.39 -7.95
N LYS A 12 -5.43 -5.56 -7.32
CA LYS A 12 -6.60 -5.97 -6.58
C LYS A 12 -6.24 -6.00 -5.10
N LEU A 13 -6.84 -5.12 -4.31
CA LEU A 13 -6.54 -4.99 -2.90
C LEU A 13 -7.55 -5.74 -2.03
N PRO A 14 -7.10 -6.31 -0.88
CA PRO A 14 -8.03 -6.82 0.11
C PRO A 14 -8.96 -5.71 0.61
N ARG A 15 -10.18 -6.08 1.00
CA ARG A 15 -11.16 -5.12 1.50
C ARG A 15 -11.15 -4.97 3.01
N THR A 16 -10.43 -5.85 3.72
CA THR A 16 -10.27 -5.77 5.15
C THR A 16 -8.96 -5.07 5.47
N VAL A 17 -9.03 -3.93 6.14
CA VAL A 17 -7.87 -3.16 6.57
C VAL A 17 -7.65 -3.44 8.04
N ILE A 18 -6.42 -3.83 8.42
CA ILE A 18 -6.06 -4.11 9.82
C ILE A 18 -5.59 -2.83 10.50
N THR A 19 -4.65 -2.12 9.89
CA THR A 19 -4.14 -0.87 10.46
C THR A 19 -3.95 0.17 9.38
N ILE A 20 -4.10 1.44 9.76
CA ILE A 20 -3.75 2.58 8.94
C ILE A 20 -2.91 3.51 9.79
N ASP A 21 -1.68 3.78 9.35
CA ASP A 21 -0.77 4.69 10.02
C ASP A 21 -0.47 5.86 9.08
N TYR A 22 -0.72 7.06 9.54
CA TYR A 22 -0.47 8.26 8.75
C TYR A 22 0.50 9.18 9.50
N ASP A 23 1.59 9.53 8.83
CA ASP A 23 2.56 10.50 9.34
C ASP A 23 2.36 11.82 8.59
N GLU A 24 1.72 12.76 9.25
CA GLU A 24 1.39 14.05 8.63
C GLU A 24 2.63 14.93 8.38
N ASP A 25 3.72 14.70 9.10
CA ASP A 25 4.94 15.50 8.93
C ASP A 25 5.59 15.26 7.56
N VAL A 26 5.47 14.04 7.04
CA VAL A 26 6.07 13.67 5.76
C VAL A 26 5.03 13.28 4.71
N GLY A 27 3.75 13.23 5.08
CA GLY A 27 2.69 12.86 4.15
C GLY A 27 2.68 11.39 3.80
N ASP A 28 3.19 10.54 4.68
CA ASP A 28 3.35 9.11 4.44
C ASP A 28 2.16 8.33 5.04
N LEU A 29 1.55 7.48 4.24
CA LEU A 29 0.40 6.67 4.65
C LEU A 29 0.72 5.19 4.48
N PHE A 30 0.62 4.43 5.56
CA PHE A 30 0.87 2.99 5.54
C PHE A 30 -0.43 2.25 5.86
N ILE A 31 -0.88 1.40 4.93
CA ILE A 31 -2.10 0.60 5.09
C ILE A 31 -1.71 -0.86 5.13
N ARG A 32 -2.04 -1.54 6.23
CA ARG A 32 -1.77 -2.97 6.40
C ARG A 32 -3.06 -3.76 6.29
N PHE A 33 -3.05 -4.79 5.43
CA PHE A 33 -4.23 -5.62 5.18
C PHE A 33 -4.16 -6.98 5.88
N LYS A 34 -2.97 -7.43 6.29
CA LYS A 34 -2.76 -8.75 6.89
C LYS A 34 -1.78 -8.69 8.05
N ASN A 35 -1.91 -9.64 8.98
CA ASN A 35 -0.96 -9.84 10.07
C ASN A 35 0.30 -10.62 9.65
N ALA A 36 0.38 -11.06 8.40
CA ALA A 36 1.56 -11.74 7.90
C ALA A 36 2.72 -10.76 7.68
N ASP A 37 3.93 -11.23 7.88
CA ASP A 37 5.11 -10.42 7.59
C ASP A 37 5.16 -10.12 6.09
N ALA A 38 5.28 -8.85 5.76
CA ALA A 38 5.51 -8.44 4.39
C ALA A 38 6.95 -8.80 4.01
N THR A 39 7.13 -9.63 3.01
CA THR A 39 8.46 -10.15 2.67
C THR A 39 9.15 -9.35 1.58
N GLU A 40 8.40 -8.72 0.69
CA GLU A 40 8.96 -7.96 -0.42
C GLU A 40 8.17 -6.68 -0.64
N GLY A 41 8.90 -5.57 -0.78
CA GLY A 41 8.33 -4.29 -1.15
C GLY A 41 8.76 -3.93 -2.57
N GLU A 42 7.80 -3.60 -3.43
CA GLU A 42 8.06 -3.16 -4.79
C GLU A 42 7.56 -1.73 -4.98
N PRO A 43 8.44 -0.78 -5.33
CA PRO A 43 7.98 0.57 -5.63
C PRO A 43 7.16 0.59 -6.93
N THR A 44 6.16 1.45 -6.97
CA THR A 44 5.40 1.67 -8.20
C THR A 44 6.24 2.44 -9.23
N ASN A 45 5.84 2.38 -10.49
CA ASN A 45 6.59 3.03 -11.57
C ASN A 45 6.73 4.53 -11.39
N ASP A 46 5.78 5.18 -10.75
CA ASP A 46 5.85 6.61 -10.48
C ASP A 46 6.65 6.95 -9.22
N GLY A 47 7.09 5.94 -8.46
CA GLY A 47 7.88 6.13 -7.25
C GLY A 47 7.11 6.71 -6.07
N LYS A 48 5.79 6.74 -6.13
CA LYS A 48 4.96 7.41 -5.11
C LYS A 48 4.32 6.45 -4.13
N ALA A 49 4.47 5.16 -4.34
CA ALA A 49 3.96 4.13 -3.44
C ALA A 49 4.88 2.92 -3.46
N ILE A 50 4.81 2.14 -2.39
CA ILE A 50 5.50 0.86 -2.28
C ILE A 50 4.46 -0.19 -1.93
N ILE A 51 4.42 -1.27 -2.71
CA ILE A 51 3.46 -2.35 -2.51
C ILE A 51 4.18 -3.53 -1.90
N PHE A 52 3.71 -3.99 -0.74
CA PHE A 52 4.31 -5.12 -0.03
C PHE A 52 3.47 -6.36 -0.28
N PHE A 53 4.15 -7.45 -0.65
CA PHE A 53 3.52 -8.73 -0.95
C PHE A 53 3.82 -9.75 0.14
N ASP A 54 2.91 -10.70 0.34
CA ASP A 54 3.14 -11.83 1.22
C ASP A 54 3.83 -12.97 0.46
N LYS A 55 4.04 -14.10 1.14
CA LYS A 55 4.73 -15.26 0.53
C LYS A 55 3.95 -15.88 -0.62
N LYS A 56 2.67 -15.55 -0.77
CA LYS A 56 1.80 -16.07 -1.83
C LYS A 56 1.59 -15.05 -2.94
N ASP A 57 2.42 -14.00 -3.00
CA ASP A 57 2.34 -12.92 -3.97
C ASP A 57 1.04 -12.12 -3.90
N LYS A 58 0.40 -12.09 -2.75
CA LYS A 58 -0.78 -11.27 -2.53
C LYS A 58 -0.40 -10.01 -1.78
N VAL A 59 -1.14 -8.92 -2.05
CA VAL A 59 -0.85 -7.65 -1.39
C VAL A 59 -1.12 -7.77 0.10
N ALA A 60 -0.09 -7.49 0.91
CA ALA A 60 -0.17 -7.52 2.37
C ALA A 60 -0.26 -6.11 2.95
N ALA A 61 0.39 -5.13 2.31
CA ALA A 61 0.39 -3.75 2.78
C ALA A 61 0.73 -2.81 1.63
N ILE A 62 0.41 -1.53 1.80
CA ILE A 62 0.79 -0.46 0.87
C ILE A 62 1.30 0.71 1.68
N GLU A 63 2.44 1.25 1.27
CA GLU A 63 2.92 2.53 1.76
C GLU A 63 2.79 3.56 0.65
N ILE A 64 2.10 4.67 0.93
CA ILE A 64 1.97 5.78 0.00
C ILE A 64 2.87 6.90 0.52
N THR A 65 3.94 7.18 -0.22
CA THR A 65 4.95 8.13 0.22
C THR A 65 4.57 9.58 0.00
N ASP A 66 3.56 9.82 -0.85
CA ASP A 66 3.01 11.16 -1.06
C ASP A 66 1.51 11.04 -1.31
N ILE A 67 0.73 11.25 -0.25
CA ILE A 67 -0.72 11.11 -0.31
C ILE A 67 -1.38 12.09 -1.29
N THR A 68 -0.72 13.20 -1.59
CA THR A 68 -1.27 14.19 -2.53
C THR A 68 -1.23 13.69 -3.98
N ALA A 69 -0.50 12.62 -4.23
CA ALA A 69 -0.37 12.02 -5.56
C ALA A 69 -1.54 11.08 -5.93
N ILE A 70 -2.41 10.77 -4.97
CA ILE A 70 -3.53 9.85 -5.16
C ILE A 70 -4.79 10.60 -5.59
#